data_1d915fa3a6427b2f1beb159e5b335c0c
#
_entry.id   1d915fa3a6427b2f1beb159e5b335c0c
#
_cell.length_a   1.000
_cell.length_b   1.000
_cell.length_c   1.000
_cell.angle_alpha   90.00
_cell.angle_beta   90.00
_cell.angle_gamma   90.00
#
_symmetry.space_group_name_H-M   'P 1'
#
loop_
_entity.id
_entity.type
_entity.pdbx_description
1 polymer ?
#
loop_
_entity_poly.entity_id
_entity_poly.type
_entity_poly.pdbx_seq_one_letter_code
_entity_poly.pdbx_strand_id
1 'polypeptide(L)' 'MKEIAVFGLGTLGKSLAISYSNMGGKVIAIDKSQEKVDEISDYVTFAIRADLTEENVIKGLGVSNVDVALFSFFTLFIR' A
#
# COMPACT_ATOMS: atom_id res chain seq x y z
N MET A 1 7.20 14.78 0.59
CA MET A 1 5.80 14.30 0.61
C MET A 1 5.63 13.22 1.66
N LYS A 2 4.42 13.03 2.12
CA LYS A 2 4.14 12.00 3.11
C LYS A 2 4.31 10.60 2.53
N GLU A 3 4.67 9.67 3.38
CA GLU A 3 4.78 8.27 3.01
C GLU A 3 3.44 7.58 3.28
N ILE A 4 2.92 6.87 2.28
CA ILE A 4 1.62 6.21 2.42
C ILE A 4 1.75 4.71 2.20
N ALA A 5 0.87 3.97 2.89
CA ALA A 5 0.69 2.54 2.66
C ALA A 5 -0.70 2.34 2.07
N VAL A 6 -0.80 1.60 0.97
CA VAL A 6 -2.07 1.29 0.33
C VAL A 6 -2.32 -0.20 0.47
N PHE A 7 -3.38 -0.53 1.18
CA PHE A 7 -3.80 -1.92 1.41
C PHE A 7 -4.95 -2.26 0.49
N GLY A 8 -4.73 -3.19 -0.40
CA GLY A 8 -5.70 -3.59 -1.41
C GLY A 8 -5.42 -2.89 -2.73
N LEU A 9 -5.08 -3.68 -3.74
CA LEU A 9 -4.66 -3.18 -5.06
C LEU A 9 -5.69 -3.49 -6.13
N GLY A 10 -6.96 -3.34 -5.80
CA GLY A 10 -8.03 -3.31 -6.78
C GLY A 10 -7.93 -2.01 -7.58
N THR A 11 -8.93 -1.74 -8.39
CA THR A 11 -8.90 -0.58 -9.28
C THR A 11 -8.59 0.73 -8.54
N LEU A 12 -9.28 0.98 -7.43
CA LEU A 12 -9.07 2.22 -6.68
C LEU A 12 -7.70 2.28 -6.03
N GLY A 13 -7.32 1.23 -5.30
CA GLY A 13 -6.03 1.22 -4.59
C GLY A 13 -4.85 1.31 -5.54
N LYS A 14 -4.92 0.60 -6.66
CA LYS A 14 -3.89 0.66 -7.70
C LYS A 14 -3.75 2.07 -8.26
N SER A 15 -4.87 2.71 -8.61
CA SER A 15 -4.86 4.06 -9.15
C SER A 15 -4.27 5.06 -8.17
N LEU A 16 -4.67 4.98 -6.91
CA LEU A 16 -4.16 5.88 -5.88
C LEU A 16 -2.67 5.70 -5.65
N ALA A 17 -2.22 4.45 -5.57
CA ALA A 17 -0.81 4.14 -5.35
C ALA A 17 0.05 4.68 -6.49
N ILE A 18 -0.33 4.44 -7.73
CA ILE A 18 0.42 4.89 -8.90
C ILE A 18 0.39 6.42 -9.00
N SER A 19 -0.77 7.04 -8.82
CA SER A 19 -0.90 8.50 -8.91
C SER A 19 -0.03 9.21 -7.88
N TYR A 20 -0.06 8.74 -6.65
CA TYR A 20 0.73 9.35 -5.59
C TYR A 20 2.23 9.16 -5.83
N SER A 21 2.61 7.97 -6.29
CA SER A 21 4.00 7.68 -6.63
C SER A 21 4.49 8.60 -7.75
N ASN A 22 3.65 8.82 -8.77
CA ASN A 22 3.99 9.71 -9.89
C ASN A 22 4.17 11.16 -9.46
N MET A 23 3.57 11.54 -8.35
CA MET A 23 3.73 12.88 -7.77
C MET A 23 5.01 13.00 -6.93
N GLY A 24 5.80 11.96 -6.86
CA GLY A 24 7.02 11.94 -6.06
C GLY A 24 6.85 11.40 -4.65
N GLY A 25 5.67 10.91 -4.30
CA GLY A 25 5.41 10.36 -2.97
C GLY A 25 5.98 8.97 -2.80
N LYS A 26 6.25 8.61 -1.55
CA LYS A 26 6.68 7.25 -1.22
C LYS A 26 5.46 6.39 -0.94
N VAL A 27 5.37 5.25 -1.62
CA VAL A 27 4.23 4.34 -1.52
C VAL A 27 4.69 2.94 -1.19
N ILE A 28 4.04 2.36 -0.18
CA ILE A 28 4.13 0.93 0.09
C ILE A 28 2.78 0.35 -0.31
N ALA A 29 2.77 -0.52 -1.31
CA ALA A 29 1.55 -1.15 -1.82
C ALA A 29 1.48 -2.60 -1.32
N ILE A 30 0.37 -2.98 -0.72
CA ILE A 30 0.20 -4.28 -0.10
C ILE A 30 -1.07 -4.97 -0.60
N ASP A 31 -0.95 -6.23 -1.00
CA ASP A 31 -2.11 -7.06 -1.36
C ASP A 31 -1.78 -8.51 -1.09
N LYS A 32 -2.80 -9.31 -0.86
CA LYS A 32 -2.60 -10.75 -0.69
C LYS A 32 -2.34 -11.47 -2.02
N SER A 33 -2.68 -10.85 -3.13
CA SER A 33 -2.50 -11.39 -4.46
C SER A 33 -1.11 -11.07 -5.00
N GLN A 34 -0.30 -12.10 -5.20
CA GLN A 34 1.03 -11.93 -5.77
C GLN A 34 0.96 -11.30 -7.16
N GLU A 35 -0.06 -11.65 -7.95
CA GLU A 35 -0.25 -11.09 -9.28
C GLU A 35 -0.41 -9.58 -9.24
N LYS A 36 -1.25 -9.08 -8.32
CA LYS A 36 -1.46 -7.64 -8.16
C LYS A 36 -0.22 -6.92 -7.67
N VAL A 37 0.51 -7.54 -6.77
CA VAL A 37 1.78 -7.00 -6.26
C VAL A 37 2.79 -6.88 -7.40
N ASP A 38 2.90 -7.92 -8.23
CA ASP A 38 3.83 -7.93 -9.35
C ASP A 38 3.49 -6.85 -10.38
N GLU A 39 2.19 -6.64 -10.64
CA GLU A 39 1.74 -5.63 -11.60
C GLU A 39 2.13 -4.21 -11.19
N ILE A 40 2.16 -3.94 -9.88
CA ILE A 40 2.38 -2.58 -9.40
C ILE A 40 3.84 -2.32 -8.98
N SER A 41 4.65 -3.36 -8.86
CA SER A 41 5.97 -3.25 -8.26
C SER A 41 6.88 -2.21 -8.92
N ASP A 42 6.76 -2.01 -10.22
CA ASP A 42 7.60 -1.05 -10.95
C ASP A 42 7.14 0.41 -10.79
N TYR A 43 5.97 0.63 -10.19
CA TYR A 43 5.36 1.95 -10.11
C TYR A 43 5.41 2.57 -8.71
N VAL A 44 5.81 1.80 -7.71
CA VAL A 44 5.77 2.25 -6.31
C VAL A 44 7.10 2.00 -5.64
N THR A 45 7.27 2.55 -4.43
CA THR A 45 8.52 2.40 -3.69
C THR A 45 8.73 0.95 -3.25
N PHE A 46 7.70 0.35 -2.67
CA PHE A 46 7.70 -1.05 -2.27
C PHE A 46 6.35 -1.69 -2.58
N ALA A 47 6.39 -2.91 -3.08
CA ALA A 47 5.18 -3.71 -3.30
C ALA A 47 5.36 -5.02 -2.53
N ILE A 48 4.43 -5.32 -1.64
CA ILE A 48 4.56 -6.42 -0.69
C ILE A 48 3.31 -7.30 -0.72
N ARG A 49 3.52 -8.61 -0.85
CA ARG A 49 2.42 -9.55 -0.69
C ARG A 49 2.23 -9.88 0.79
N ALA A 50 1.04 -9.63 1.30
CA ALA A 50 0.71 -9.96 2.68
C ALA A 50 -0.79 -10.13 2.84
N ASP A 51 -1.19 -11.01 3.75
CA ASP A 51 -2.58 -11.22 4.11
C ASP A 51 -2.89 -10.40 5.36
N LEU A 52 -3.76 -9.42 5.21
CA LEU A 52 -4.09 -8.48 6.28
C LEU A 52 -4.90 -9.10 7.42
N THR A 53 -5.33 -10.34 7.28
CA THR A 53 -6.02 -11.02 8.37
C THR A 53 -5.07 -11.42 9.49
N GLU A 54 -3.75 -11.37 9.23
CA GLU A 54 -2.73 -11.70 10.21
C GLU A 54 -2.16 -10.45 10.85
N GLU A 55 -2.48 -10.23 12.11
CA GLU A 55 -2.05 -9.05 12.85
C GLU A 55 -0.52 -8.84 12.84
N ASN A 56 0.24 -9.93 12.93
CA ASN A 56 1.69 -9.86 12.93
C ASN A 56 2.26 -9.34 11.61
N VAL A 57 1.56 -9.56 10.51
CA VAL A 57 2.00 -9.11 9.20
C VAL A 57 2.01 -7.59 9.13
N ILE A 58 0.97 -6.96 9.64
CA ILE A 58 0.87 -5.50 9.64
C ILE A 58 2.04 -4.87 10.39
N LYS A 59 2.38 -5.43 11.54
CA LYS A 59 3.51 -4.94 12.35
C LYS A 59 4.84 -5.13 11.65
N GLY A 60 5.00 -6.27 10.95
CA GLY A 60 6.24 -6.61 10.27
C GLY A 60 6.49 -5.81 8.99
N LEU A 61 5.49 -5.15 8.45
CA LEU A 61 5.61 -4.41 7.19
C LEU A 61 6.18 -3.00 7.33
N GLY A 62 6.46 -2.56 8.57
CA GLY A 62 6.97 -1.22 8.79
C GLY A 62 5.94 -0.12 8.60
N VAL A 63 4.65 -0.48 8.59
CA VAL A 63 3.57 0.51 8.41
C VAL A 63 3.50 1.53 9.54
N SER A 64 4.11 1.24 10.67
CA SER A 64 4.19 2.19 11.78
C SER A 64 4.98 3.46 11.41
N ASN A 65 5.78 3.40 10.35
CA ASN A 65 6.59 4.52 9.87
C ASN A 65 5.91 5.35 8.79
N VAL A 66 4.74 4.92 8.31
CA VAL A 66 4.03 5.69 7.29
C VAL A 66 3.14 6.74 7.93
N ASP A 67 2.87 7.81 7.18
CA ASP A 67 2.03 8.91 7.65
C ASP A 67 0.54 8.62 7.48
N VAL A 68 0.19 7.87 6.42
CA VAL A 68 -1.20 7.55 6.09
C VAL A 68 -1.30 6.10 5.67
N ALA A 69 -2.30 5.38 6.17
CA ALA A 69 -2.61 4.04 5.71
C ALA A 69 -4.00 4.06 5.08
N LEU A 70 -4.07 3.72 3.79
CA LEU A 70 -5.31 3.71 3.03
C LEU A 70 -5.75 2.28 2.76
N PHE A 71 -6.95 1.94 3.20
CA PHE A 71 -7.56 0.65 2.90
C PHE A 71 -8.56 0.88 1.77
N SER A 72 -8.21 0.45 0.58
CA SER A 72 -8.96 0.77 -0.63
C SER A 72 -10.39 0.27 -0.64
N PHE A 73 -10.73 -0.64 0.27
CA PHE A 73 -12.09 -1.12 0.34
C PHE A 73 -13.01 -0.22 1.18
N PHE A 74 -12.53 0.58 2.16
CA PHE A 74 -13.40 1.52 2.87
C PHE A 74 -12.78 2.46 3.89
N THR A 75 -11.53 2.31 4.32
CA THR A 75 -11.04 3.05 5.50
C THR A 75 -9.71 3.76 5.24
N LEU A 76 -9.58 4.95 5.83
CA LEU A 76 -8.34 5.73 5.86
C LEU A 76 -7.91 5.95 7.30
N PHE A 77 -6.66 5.63 7.62
CA PHE A 77 -6.04 5.92 8.92
C PHE A 77 -4.96 6.96 8.74
N ILE A 78 -4.98 7.97 9.62
CA ILE A 78 -3.99 9.06 9.62
C ILE A 78 -3.30 9.08 10.96
N ARG A 79 -1.99 9.12 10.93
CA ARG A 79 -1.17 9.19 12.14
C ARG A 79 -0.95 10.62 12.55
#